data_5192c57e1e575c2d44d61ce5bb8376ba
#
_entry.id   5192c57e1e575c2d44d61ce5bb8376ba
#
_cell.length_a   1.000
_cell.length_b   1.000
_cell.length_c   1.000
_cell.angle_alpha   90.00
_cell.angle_beta   90.00
_cell.angle_gamma   90.00
#
_symmetry.space_group_name_H-M   'P 1'
#
loop_
_entity.id
_entity.type
_entity.pdbx_description
1 polymer ?
#
loop_
_entity_poly.entity_id
_entity_poly.type
_entity_poly.pdbx_seq_one_letter_code
_entity_poly.pdbx_strand_id
1 'polypeptide(L)'
;MKRILAALLCLALGFALFLFVRSEPDEPLLHVALKSSGEQDAAYVCETVYASGKSRRCDAFTPDTCVFYTADYADFDTSALRSHRVNTLVATTLYDSVGNVVEPNETMIAMMHAAADQIDHAIFDFQIIVVNGQRYFAFVKLNVNWWVPCTLYEYDGGALRALCQWDNMRLLSVGLI
;
A
#
# COMPACT_ATOMS: atom_id res chain seq x y z
N MET A 1 9.24 -34.35 -42.82
CA MET A 1 8.78 -32.94 -42.83
C MET A 1 7.43 -32.76 -42.11
N LYS A 2 6.33 -33.51 -42.42
CA LYS A 2 5.01 -33.32 -41.78
C LYS A 2 5.02 -33.47 -40.24
N ARG A 3 5.82 -34.41 -39.69
CA ARG A 3 5.91 -34.65 -38.23
C ARG A 3 6.63 -33.50 -37.48
N ILE A 4 7.64 -32.88 -38.10
CA ILE A 4 8.37 -31.74 -37.54
C ILE A 4 7.48 -30.49 -37.52
N LEU A 5 6.69 -30.30 -38.57
CA LEU A 5 5.75 -29.17 -38.66
C LEU A 5 4.64 -29.27 -37.60
N ALA A 6 4.11 -30.48 -37.38
CA ALA A 6 3.12 -30.72 -36.33
C ALA A 6 3.67 -30.47 -34.91
N ALA A 7 4.92 -30.87 -34.65
CA ALA A 7 5.57 -30.63 -33.35
C ALA A 7 5.81 -29.14 -33.09
N LEU A 8 6.23 -28.37 -34.10
CA LEU A 8 6.40 -26.93 -34.02
C LEU A 8 5.06 -26.20 -33.81
N LEU A 9 3.98 -26.67 -34.46
CA LEU A 9 2.65 -26.12 -34.28
C LEU A 9 2.13 -26.36 -32.87
N CYS A 10 2.30 -27.56 -32.30
CA CYS A 10 1.93 -27.87 -30.93
C CYS A 10 2.73 -27.03 -29.89
N LEU A 11 4.03 -26.82 -30.14
CA LEU A 11 4.87 -25.95 -29.31
C LEU A 11 4.41 -24.51 -29.37
N ALA A 12 4.10 -23.99 -30.55
CA ALA A 12 3.61 -22.61 -30.73
C ALA A 12 2.25 -22.42 -30.06
N LEU A 13 1.32 -23.36 -30.22
CA LEU A 13 0.01 -23.34 -29.55
C LEU A 13 0.14 -23.45 -28.04
N GLY A 14 1.00 -24.34 -27.54
CA GLY A 14 1.28 -24.46 -26.10
C GLY A 14 1.87 -23.20 -25.50
N PHE A 15 2.79 -22.54 -26.23
CA PHE A 15 3.38 -21.28 -25.80
C PHE A 15 2.37 -20.11 -25.86
N ALA A 16 1.53 -20.07 -26.89
CA ALA A 16 0.45 -19.08 -27.00
C ALA A 16 -0.59 -19.26 -25.87
N LEU A 17 -0.98 -20.51 -25.57
CA LEU A 17 -1.87 -20.83 -24.45
C LEU A 17 -1.23 -20.44 -23.11
N PHE A 18 0.05 -20.72 -22.94
CA PHE A 18 0.80 -20.35 -21.73
C PHE A 18 0.88 -18.84 -21.54
N LEU A 19 1.07 -18.07 -22.61
CA LEU A 19 1.03 -16.61 -22.56
C LEU A 19 -0.36 -16.09 -22.27
N PHE A 20 -1.40 -16.73 -22.82
CA PHE A 20 -2.80 -16.34 -22.59
C PHE A 20 -3.28 -16.63 -21.16
N VAL A 21 -2.91 -17.78 -20.62
CA VAL A 21 -3.23 -18.15 -19.23
C VAL A 21 -2.46 -17.30 -18.20
N ARG A 22 -1.30 -16.76 -18.59
CA ARG A 22 -0.50 -15.87 -17.73
C ARG A 22 -0.94 -14.42 -17.75
N SER A 23 -1.79 -14.03 -18.66
CA SER A 23 -2.36 -12.68 -18.74
C SER A 23 -3.74 -12.64 -18.07
N GLU A 24 -3.82 -13.05 -16.79
CA GLU A 24 -4.96 -12.60 -16.00
C GLU A 24 -4.96 -11.07 -16.03
N PRO A 25 -6.10 -10.46 -16.36
CA PRO A 25 -6.19 -9.01 -16.33
C PRO A 25 -5.83 -8.55 -14.92
N ASP A 26 -4.84 -7.66 -14.84
CA ASP A 26 -4.38 -7.12 -13.57
C ASP A 26 -5.56 -6.39 -12.90
N GLU A 27 -6.03 -6.94 -11.80
CA GLU A 27 -7.23 -6.46 -11.12
C GLU A 27 -6.95 -5.09 -10.49
N PRO A 28 -7.69 -4.05 -10.88
CA PRO A 28 -7.58 -2.76 -10.22
C PRO A 28 -8.16 -2.86 -8.80
N LEU A 29 -7.44 -2.32 -7.81
CA LEU A 29 -7.82 -2.40 -6.40
C LEU A 29 -8.46 -1.13 -5.89
N LEU A 30 -7.80 -0.01 -6.14
CA LEU A 30 -8.26 1.29 -5.67
C LEU A 30 -7.58 2.43 -6.44
N HIS A 31 -8.19 3.60 -6.38
CA HIS A 31 -7.57 4.85 -6.82
C HIS A 31 -6.94 5.57 -5.63
N VAL A 32 -5.81 6.21 -5.84
CA VAL A 32 -5.13 7.04 -4.84
C VAL A 32 -4.86 8.43 -5.41
N ALA A 33 -5.15 9.46 -4.64
CA ALA A 33 -4.71 10.82 -4.91
C ALA A 33 -3.56 11.16 -3.96
N LEU A 34 -2.44 11.51 -4.54
CA LEU A 34 -1.20 11.81 -3.85
C LEU A 34 -0.78 13.27 -4.08
N LYS A 35 -0.11 13.84 -3.10
CA LYS A 35 0.49 15.17 -3.18
C LYS A 35 1.95 15.08 -2.78
N SER A 36 2.85 15.74 -3.54
CA SER A 36 4.25 15.86 -3.16
C SER A 36 4.39 16.58 -1.81
N SER A 37 5.25 16.07 -0.94
CA SER A 37 5.55 16.67 0.35
C SER A 37 6.80 17.54 0.19
N GLY A 38 6.68 18.86 0.22
CA GLY A 38 7.85 19.72 0.36
C GLY A 38 8.11 20.82 -0.67
N GLU A 39 7.28 20.97 -1.69
CA GLU A 39 7.42 22.08 -2.65
C GLU A 39 6.23 23.03 -2.60
N GLN A 40 6.49 24.32 -2.83
CA GLN A 40 5.43 25.34 -2.92
C GLN A 40 4.47 25.07 -4.08
N ASP A 41 4.93 24.38 -5.15
CA ASP A 41 4.14 23.90 -6.28
C ASP A 41 3.96 22.37 -6.20
N ALA A 42 3.26 21.93 -5.18
CA ALA A 42 3.05 20.51 -4.94
C ALA A 42 2.29 19.85 -6.10
N ALA A 43 2.95 18.94 -6.80
CA ALA A 43 2.32 18.14 -7.84
C ALA A 43 1.27 17.20 -7.23
N TYR A 44 0.08 17.20 -7.85
CA TYR A 44 -0.97 16.24 -7.57
C TYR A 44 -0.90 15.10 -8.58
N VAL A 45 -1.01 13.88 -8.11
CA VAL A 45 -1.00 12.70 -8.96
C VAL A 45 -2.17 11.81 -8.55
N CYS A 46 -2.98 11.41 -9.53
CA CYS A 46 -4.00 10.38 -9.33
C CYS A 46 -3.52 9.10 -10.00
N GLU A 47 -3.58 8.00 -9.28
CA GLU A 47 -3.14 6.70 -9.78
C GLU A 47 -4.13 5.60 -9.41
N THR A 48 -4.32 4.65 -10.31
CA THR A 48 -4.98 3.37 -10.06
C THR A 48 -3.94 2.36 -9.63
N VAL A 49 -4.13 1.74 -8.49
CA VAL A 49 -3.30 0.66 -7.96
C VAL A 49 -3.91 -0.68 -8.32
N TYR A 50 -3.08 -1.61 -8.75
CA TYR A 50 -3.46 -2.94 -9.22
C TYR A 50 -2.96 -4.04 -8.28
N ALA A 51 -3.61 -5.20 -8.32
CA ALA A 51 -3.25 -6.36 -7.52
C ALA A 51 -1.81 -6.87 -7.76
N SER A 52 -1.26 -6.62 -8.94
CA SER A 52 0.15 -6.92 -9.27
C SER A 52 1.17 -6.02 -8.56
N GLY A 53 0.72 -4.99 -7.84
CA GLY A 53 1.59 -3.97 -7.25
C GLY A 53 2.07 -2.90 -8.24
N LYS A 54 1.42 -2.79 -9.40
CA LYS A 54 1.66 -1.70 -10.34
C LYS A 54 0.71 -0.55 -10.06
N SER A 55 1.12 0.67 -10.40
CA SER A 55 0.22 1.81 -10.48
C SER A 55 0.25 2.45 -11.86
N ARG A 56 -0.86 3.08 -12.23
CA ARG A 56 -0.98 3.84 -13.49
C ARG A 56 -1.73 5.12 -13.23
N ARG A 57 -1.29 6.19 -13.84
CA ARG A 57 -2.01 7.47 -13.79
C ARG A 57 -3.44 7.29 -14.27
N CYS A 58 -4.37 7.90 -13.57
CA CYS A 58 -5.77 7.99 -13.95
C CYS A 58 -6.22 9.45 -13.92
N ASP A 59 -7.38 9.70 -14.51
CA ASP A 59 -8.07 10.97 -14.37
C ASP A 59 -8.57 11.16 -12.93
N ALA A 60 -9.04 12.35 -12.59
CA ALA A 60 -9.64 12.60 -11.29
C ALA A 60 -10.79 11.63 -11.04
N PHE A 61 -10.83 11.07 -9.84
CA PHE A 61 -11.89 10.17 -9.38
C PHE A 61 -12.71 10.84 -8.28
N THR A 62 -13.93 10.35 -8.06
CA THR A 62 -14.73 10.77 -6.91
C THR A 62 -14.18 10.05 -5.67
N PRO A 63 -13.74 10.78 -4.62
CA PRO A 63 -13.35 10.15 -3.37
C PRO A 63 -14.52 9.36 -2.81
N ASP A 64 -14.27 8.11 -2.46
CA ASP A 64 -15.29 7.24 -1.89
C ASP A 64 -15.20 7.21 -0.37
N THR A 65 -16.16 6.56 0.26
CA THR A 65 -16.30 6.41 1.72
C THR A 65 -15.23 5.54 2.36
N CYS A 66 -14.01 5.59 1.85
CA CYS A 66 -12.87 4.98 2.53
C CYS A 66 -12.60 5.74 3.81
N VAL A 67 -12.64 5.05 4.91
CA VAL A 67 -12.33 5.65 6.21
C VAL A 67 -10.83 5.62 6.40
N PHE A 68 -10.24 6.79 6.62
CA PHE A 68 -8.84 6.93 6.94
C PHE A 68 -8.67 6.97 8.46
N TYR A 69 -7.78 6.15 8.98
CA TYR A 69 -7.34 6.23 10.35
C TYR A 69 -5.85 6.52 10.37
N THR A 70 -5.45 7.55 11.07
CA THR A 70 -4.04 7.84 11.32
C THR A 70 -3.67 7.23 12.66
N ALA A 71 -2.63 6.42 12.68
CA ALA A 71 -2.04 5.90 13.90
C ALA A 71 -0.96 6.85 14.40
N ASP A 72 -1.07 7.28 15.63
CA ASP A 72 0.00 7.99 16.31
C ASP A 72 0.87 6.95 17.04
N TYR A 73 2.08 6.76 16.53
CA TYR A 73 3.10 5.98 17.23
C TYR A 73 3.74 6.90 18.26
N ALA A 74 3.21 6.88 19.48
CA ALA A 74 3.77 7.66 20.57
C ALA A 74 5.18 7.17 20.90
N ASP A 75 6.09 8.13 20.90
CA ASP A 75 7.47 8.08 21.34
C ASP A 75 8.43 7.18 20.56
N PHE A 76 9.07 7.83 19.60
CA PHE A 76 10.37 7.41 19.13
C PHE A 76 11.35 7.38 20.29
N ASP A 77 11.55 6.23 20.88
CA ASP A 77 12.74 6.02 21.69
C ASP A 77 13.96 6.00 20.74
N THR A 78 14.60 7.17 20.61
CA THR A 78 15.82 7.31 19.83
C THR A 78 16.97 6.41 20.33
N SER A 79 16.87 5.83 21.50
CA SER A 79 17.79 4.83 22.01
C SER A 79 17.64 3.49 21.30
N ALA A 80 16.44 3.18 20.80
CA ALA A 80 16.16 1.99 20.01
C ALA A 80 16.72 2.06 18.58
N LEU A 81 17.05 3.23 18.06
CA LEU A 81 17.75 3.40 16.77
C LEU A 81 19.11 2.68 16.70
N ARG A 82 19.68 2.29 17.84
CA ARG A 82 20.92 1.54 17.93
C ARG A 82 20.75 0.02 17.91
N SER A 83 19.55 -0.47 18.15
CA SER A 83 19.23 -1.89 18.15
C SER A 83 18.16 -2.19 17.09
N HIS A 84 18.49 -2.43 15.90
CA HIS A 84 17.77 -2.93 14.71
C HIS A 84 16.25 -3.30 14.81
N ARG A 85 15.52 -2.89 15.86
CA ARG A 85 14.09 -3.04 16.07
C ARG A 85 13.52 -1.69 16.52
N VAL A 86 13.07 -0.92 15.56
CA VAL A 86 12.74 0.49 15.73
C VAL A 86 11.25 0.74 16.02
N ASN A 87 10.41 -0.23 15.75
CA ASN A 87 8.98 -0.05 15.88
C ASN A 87 8.48 -0.72 17.18
N THR A 88 8.42 0.04 18.26
CA THR A 88 7.67 -0.36 19.44
C THR A 88 6.31 0.30 19.41
N LEU A 89 5.27 -0.50 19.25
CA LEU A 89 3.89 -0.07 19.38
C LEU A 89 3.62 0.16 20.87
N VAL A 90 3.85 1.37 21.38
CA VAL A 90 3.74 1.65 22.83
C VAL A 90 2.34 2.06 23.23
N ALA A 91 1.66 2.84 22.44
CA ALA A 91 0.24 3.16 22.58
C ALA A 91 -0.21 3.72 21.24
N THR A 92 -1.24 3.15 20.65
CA THR A 92 -1.70 3.63 19.36
C THR A 92 -3.08 4.23 19.53
N THR A 93 -3.15 5.53 19.32
CA THR A 93 -4.42 6.23 19.20
C THR A 93 -4.71 6.38 17.70
N LEU A 94 -5.87 5.91 17.28
CA LEU A 94 -6.35 6.13 15.93
C LEU A 94 -7.23 7.36 15.88
N TYR A 95 -7.06 8.14 14.82
CA TYR A 95 -7.86 9.32 14.52
C TYR A 95 -8.56 9.14 13.17
N ASP A 96 -9.83 9.48 13.10
CA ASP A 96 -10.53 9.55 11.82
C ASP A 96 -10.09 10.78 11.01
N SER A 97 -10.64 10.93 9.81
CA SER A 97 -10.30 12.03 8.89
C SER A 97 -10.66 13.42 9.40
N VAL A 98 -11.49 13.52 10.45
CA VAL A 98 -11.89 14.77 11.09
C VAL A 98 -11.24 14.98 12.47
N GLY A 99 -10.37 14.03 12.89
CA GLY A 99 -9.57 14.16 14.10
C GLY A 99 -10.23 13.60 15.37
N ASN A 100 -11.33 12.84 15.28
CA ASN A 100 -11.89 12.16 16.42
C ASN A 100 -11.09 10.90 16.75
N VAL A 101 -10.96 10.61 18.03
CA VAL A 101 -10.36 9.35 18.49
C VAL A 101 -11.29 8.19 18.14
N VAL A 102 -10.72 7.17 17.51
CA VAL A 102 -11.41 5.95 17.10
C VAL A 102 -10.81 4.77 17.84
N GLU A 103 -11.66 3.91 18.37
CA GLU A 103 -11.23 2.67 18.99
C GLU A 103 -10.89 1.63 17.90
N PRO A 104 -9.63 1.13 17.84
CA PRO A 104 -9.25 0.19 16.79
C PRO A 104 -9.96 -1.15 16.97
N ASN A 105 -10.41 -1.73 15.87
CA ASN A 105 -10.89 -3.10 15.88
C ASN A 105 -9.71 -4.09 15.87
N GLU A 106 -10.00 -5.38 16.05
CA GLU A 106 -8.99 -6.44 16.13
C GLU A 106 -8.11 -6.50 14.86
N THR A 107 -8.70 -6.29 13.68
CA THR A 107 -7.96 -6.27 12.41
C THR A 107 -6.98 -5.10 12.33
N MET A 108 -7.39 -3.91 12.75
CA MET A 108 -6.52 -2.73 12.78
C MET A 108 -5.35 -2.93 13.76
N ILE A 109 -5.63 -3.52 14.93
CA ILE A 109 -4.59 -3.87 15.90
C ILE A 109 -3.59 -4.86 15.29
N ALA A 110 -4.10 -5.91 14.66
CA ALA A 110 -3.26 -6.92 14.01
C ALA A 110 -2.40 -6.32 12.88
N MET A 111 -2.96 -5.40 12.08
CA MET A 111 -2.20 -4.67 11.05
C MET A 111 -1.05 -3.85 11.65
N MET A 112 -1.31 -3.14 12.75
CA MET A 112 -0.29 -2.33 13.43
C MET A 112 0.83 -3.20 13.99
N HIS A 113 0.50 -4.36 14.56
CA HIS A 113 1.49 -5.34 14.99
C HIS A 113 2.29 -5.89 13.81
N ALA A 114 1.62 -6.28 12.73
CA ALA A 114 2.30 -6.74 11.51
C ALA A 114 3.24 -5.67 10.94
N ALA A 115 2.85 -4.39 10.98
CA ALA A 115 3.70 -3.29 10.55
C ALA A 115 4.94 -3.17 11.45
N ALA A 116 4.77 -3.24 12.76
CA ALA A 116 5.88 -3.16 13.72
C ALA A 116 6.86 -4.33 13.56
N ASP A 117 6.37 -5.52 13.23
CA ASP A 117 7.19 -6.72 13.10
C ASP A 117 7.89 -6.85 11.73
N GLN A 118 7.24 -6.38 10.65
CA GLN A 118 7.71 -6.61 9.29
C GLN A 118 8.48 -5.44 8.69
N ILE A 119 8.23 -4.22 9.15
CA ILE A 119 8.88 -3.01 8.63
C ILE A 119 10.14 -2.73 9.44
N ASP A 120 11.30 -2.93 8.80
CA ASP A 120 12.63 -2.78 9.44
C ASP A 120 13.14 -1.32 9.47
N HIS A 121 12.22 -0.36 9.40
CA HIS A 121 12.55 1.07 9.44
C HIS A 121 11.59 1.83 10.33
N ALA A 122 12.03 2.99 10.82
CA ALA A 122 11.18 3.86 11.61
C ALA A 122 9.96 4.33 10.81
N ILE A 123 8.78 4.01 11.32
CA ILE A 123 7.52 4.47 10.74
C ILE A 123 7.29 5.91 11.22
N PHE A 124 7.21 6.83 10.26
CA PHE A 124 6.93 8.24 10.52
C PHE A 124 5.43 8.53 10.53
N ASP A 125 4.67 7.88 9.66
CA ASP A 125 3.23 8.04 9.52
C ASP A 125 2.61 6.70 9.09
N PHE A 126 1.50 6.33 9.68
CA PHE A 126 0.79 5.09 9.38
C PHE A 126 -0.70 5.38 9.25
N GLN A 127 -1.22 5.25 8.05
CA GLN A 127 -2.63 5.48 7.77
C GLN A 127 -3.30 4.16 7.39
N ILE A 128 -4.36 3.81 8.11
CA ILE A 128 -5.20 2.64 7.80
C ILE A 128 -6.32 3.07 6.87
N ILE A 129 -6.50 2.34 5.79
CA ILE A 129 -7.56 2.55 4.82
C ILE A 129 -8.47 1.32 4.87
N VAL A 130 -9.74 1.52 5.17
CA VAL A 130 -10.73 0.45 5.21
C VAL A 130 -11.68 0.60 4.03
N VAL A 131 -11.74 -0.43 3.20
CA VAL A 131 -12.57 -0.48 2.00
C VAL A 131 -13.70 -1.46 2.23
N ASN A 132 -14.95 -0.98 2.13
CA ASN A 132 -16.17 -1.79 2.32
C ASN A 132 -16.21 -2.60 3.63
N GLY A 133 -15.48 -2.17 4.66
CA GLY A 133 -15.40 -2.86 5.95
C GLY A 133 -14.70 -4.23 5.93
N GLN A 134 -14.13 -4.62 4.79
CA GLN A 134 -13.56 -5.98 4.59
C GLN A 134 -12.11 -5.97 4.13
N ARG A 135 -11.70 -5.01 3.34
CA ARG A 135 -10.31 -4.90 2.83
C ARG A 135 -9.58 -3.80 3.58
N TYR A 136 -8.40 -4.11 4.02
CA TYR A 136 -7.57 -3.22 4.80
C TYR A 136 -6.26 -2.96 4.07
N PHE A 137 -5.93 -1.67 3.98
CA PHE A 137 -4.66 -1.22 3.42
C PHE A 137 -3.96 -0.30 4.41
N ALA A 138 -2.64 -0.28 4.37
CA ALA A 138 -1.83 0.66 5.13
C ALA A 138 -1.02 1.53 4.18
N PHE A 139 -1.12 2.85 4.32
CA PHE A 139 -0.21 3.78 3.68
C PHE A 139 0.82 4.21 4.71
N VAL A 140 2.05 3.77 4.51
CA VAL A 140 3.13 3.90 5.48
C VAL A 140 4.21 4.84 4.96
N LYS A 141 4.60 5.83 5.75
CA LYS A 141 5.78 6.65 5.52
C LYS A 141 6.91 6.22 6.43
N LEU A 142 8.08 6.08 5.86
CA LEU A 142 9.28 5.72 6.60
C LEU A 142 10.19 6.93 6.77
N ASN A 143 10.90 6.99 7.87
CA ASN A 143 11.96 7.97 8.10
C ASN A 143 13.31 7.31 7.81
N VAL A 144 13.81 7.49 6.59
CA VAL A 144 15.09 6.94 6.17
C VAL A 144 16.02 8.07 5.78
N ASN A 145 16.73 8.64 6.75
CA ASN A 145 17.63 9.77 6.54
C ASN A 145 16.93 10.97 5.87
N TRP A 146 17.36 11.33 4.66
CA TRP A 146 16.82 12.46 3.89
C TRP A 146 15.72 12.06 2.89
N TRP A 147 15.39 10.78 2.85
CA TRP A 147 14.44 10.21 1.91
C TRP A 147 13.25 9.65 2.68
N VAL A 148 12.04 9.97 2.21
CA VAL A 148 10.79 9.55 2.85
C VAL A 148 10.01 8.67 1.89
N PRO A 149 10.33 7.37 1.78
CA PRO A 149 9.55 6.45 0.98
C PRO A 149 8.16 6.27 1.60
N CYS A 150 7.16 6.26 0.74
CA CYS A 150 5.77 6.01 1.09
C CYS A 150 5.32 4.73 0.39
N THR A 151 4.86 3.76 1.13
CA THR A 151 4.44 2.47 0.58
C THR A 151 3.00 2.18 0.94
N LEU A 152 2.22 1.77 -0.06
CA LEU A 152 0.90 1.21 0.16
C LEU A 152 1.03 -0.30 0.32
N TYR A 153 0.51 -0.82 1.41
CA TYR A 153 0.43 -2.24 1.71
C TYR A 153 -1.03 -2.69 1.71
N GLU A 154 -1.27 -3.91 1.30
CA GLU A 154 -2.51 -4.64 1.55
C GLU A 154 -2.30 -5.58 2.73
N TYR A 155 -3.30 -5.67 3.61
CA TYR A 155 -3.30 -6.61 4.72
C TYR A 155 -4.12 -7.85 4.36
N ASP A 156 -3.50 -9.03 4.39
CA ASP A 156 -4.11 -10.30 4.00
C ASP A 156 -4.66 -11.13 5.19
N GLY A 157 -4.70 -10.54 6.37
CA GLY A 157 -5.15 -11.19 7.61
C GLY A 157 -4.00 -11.71 8.47
N GLY A 158 -2.75 -11.61 8.04
CA GLY A 158 -1.57 -12.04 8.81
C GLY A 158 -0.32 -11.24 8.51
N ALA A 159 -0.21 -10.69 7.32
CA ALA A 159 0.96 -9.95 6.86
C ALA A 159 0.59 -8.71 6.05
N LEU A 160 1.52 -7.79 5.95
CA LEU A 160 1.46 -6.64 5.06
C LEU A 160 2.18 -6.98 3.75
N ARG A 161 1.44 -6.99 2.66
CA ARG A 161 1.97 -7.17 1.31
C ARG A 161 2.17 -5.81 0.65
N ALA A 162 3.41 -5.45 0.36
CA ALA A 162 3.71 -4.20 -0.36
C ALA A 162 3.10 -4.24 -1.77
N LEU A 163 2.37 -3.18 -2.12
CA LEU A 163 1.78 -2.97 -3.44
C LEU A 163 2.60 -1.96 -4.24
N CYS A 164 2.53 -0.70 -3.87
CA CYS A 164 3.16 0.40 -4.59
C CYS A 164 4.00 1.25 -3.64
N GLN A 165 5.04 1.87 -4.21
CA GLN A 165 5.92 2.77 -3.48
C GLN A 165 6.07 4.08 -4.24
N TRP A 166 6.08 5.17 -3.51
CA TRP A 166 6.33 6.53 -4.00
C TRP A 166 7.34 7.23 -3.11
N ASP A 167 8.01 8.20 -3.68
CA ASP A 167 8.98 9.00 -2.95
C ASP A 167 8.35 10.32 -2.51
N ASN A 168 8.47 10.61 -1.23
CA ASN A 168 8.12 11.91 -0.65
C ASN A 168 6.68 12.37 -0.96
N MET A 169 5.73 11.44 -0.95
CA MET A 169 4.31 11.69 -1.21
C MET A 169 3.48 11.72 0.06
N ARG A 170 2.34 12.37 -0.02
CA ARG A 170 1.29 12.38 0.99
C ARG A 170 0.00 11.89 0.38
N LEU A 171 -0.66 10.95 1.02
CA LEU A 171 -1.99 10.49 0.63
C LEU A 171 -3.03 11.55 0.96
N LEU A 172 -3.87 11.91 0.02
CA LEU A 172 -4.96 12.86 0.18
C LEU A 172 -6.33 12.20 0.23
N SER A 173 -6.58 11.29 -0.69
CA SER A 173 -7.85 10.58 -0.78
C SER A 173 -7.69 9.24 -1.50
N VAL A 174 -8.66 8.39 -1.31
CA VAL A 174 -8.78 7.09 -1.97
C VAL A 174 -10.16 7.00 -2.60
N GLY A 175 -10.27 6.36 -3.75
CA GLY A 175 -11.50 6.02 -4.43
C GLY A 175 -11.58 4.52 -4.67
N LEU A 176 -12.79 3.98 -4.65
CA LEU A 176 -13.08 2.59 -5.02
C LEU A 176 -13.22 2.46 -6.54
N ILE A 177 -13.02 1.24 -7.03
CA ILE A 177 -13.22 0.88 -8.44
C ILE A 177 -14.49 0.09 -8.58
#